data_c3fcb91c6acc8b0bcb4575218ec9d3c6
#
_entry.id   c3fcb91c6acc8b0bcb4575218ec9d3c6
#
_cell.length_a   1.000
_cell.length_b   1.000
_cell.length_c   1.000
_cell.angle_alpha   90.00
_cell.angle_beta   90.00
_cell.angle_gamma   90.00
#
_symmetry.space_group_name_H-M   'P 1'
#
loop_
_entity.id
_entity.type
_entity.pdbx_description
1 polymer ?
#
loop_
_entity_poly.entity_id
_entity_poly.type
_entity_poly.pdbx_seq_one_letter_code
_entity_poly.pdbx_strand_id
1 'polypeptide(L)'
;YTQSKIVSENIKWNLNQKIKKIYSLIVNTRNANAFTGKQGYESLKKLSETISVELTKKQHQDEDTAKKITPKDIMFGCTGTIGEPYPYEKIYHQIPSLIDKIKYTQNKFIWMKAALGIMTTDTKPKLAMEECTIGNKKTKIYGIAKGSGMIHPNMATTLAYIFTDAKLSNDILHKLLKKNISTTFNAITCDGDTSTNCLLYTSPSP
;
A
#
# COMPACT_ATOMS: atom_id res chain seq x y z
N TYR A 1 2.00 -9.62 -0.17
CA TYR A 1 2.78 -10.77 0.30
C TYR A 1 3.46 -10.43 1.62
N THR A 2 3.38 -11.28 2.61
CA THR A 2 4.07 -11.18 3.89
C THR A 2 4.40 -12.58 4.41
N GLN A 3 5.49 -12.72 5.15
CA GLN A 3 5.86 -13.93 5.89
C GLN A 3 5.90 -13.69 7.41
N SER A 4 5.45 -12.51 7.85
CA SER A 4 5.37 -12.20 9.28
C SER A 4 4.47 -13.19 10.01
N LYS A 5 4.96 -13.76 11.11
CA LYS A 5 4.18 -14.66 12.00
C LYS A 5 3.14 -13.90 12.80
N ILE A 6 3.43 -12.65 13.13
CA ILE A 6 2.52 -11.74 13.84
C ILE A 6 2.00 -10.73 12.83
N VAL A 7 0.71 -10.80 12.54
CA VAL A 7 0.09 -10.05 11.47
C VAL A 7 -0.73 -8.91 12.04
N SER A 8 -0.43 -7.67 11.63
CA SER A 8 -1.17 -6.46 11.99
C SER A 8 -2.57 -6.44 11.38
N GLU A 9 -3.46 -5.61 11.93
CA GLU A 9 -4.87 -5.60 11.54
C GLU A 9 -5.08 -5.14 10.07
N ASN A 10 -4.26 -4.24 9.56
CA ASN A 10 -4.30 -3.87 8.14
C ASN A 10 -3.88 -5.01 7.20
N ILE A 11 -2.95 -5.86 7.59
CA ILE A 11 -2.60 -7.06 6.81
C ILE A 11 -3.76 -8.07 6.84
N LYS A 12 -4.37 -8.30 8.01
CA LYS A 12 -5.57 -9.16 8.14
C LYS A 12 -6.70 -8.63 7.26
N TRP A 13 -6.96 -7.30 7.29
CA TRP A 13 -7.92 -6.66 6.40
C TRP A 13 -7.63 -6.99 4.93
N ASN A 14 -6.41 -6.71 4.47
CA ASN A 14 -6.01 -6.90 3.09
C ASN A 14 -6.13 -8.37 2.63
N LEU A 15 -5.73 -9.33 3.48
CA LEU A 15 -5.82 -10.77 3.18
C LEU A 15 -7.27 -11.28 3.11
N ASN A 16 -8.16 -10.69 3.91
CA ASN A 16 -9.58 -11.06 3.93
C ASN A 16 -10.34 -10.56 2.69
N GLN A 17 -9.80 -9.59 1.96
CA GLN A 17 -10.42 -9.12 0.72
C GLN A 17 -10.05 -10.06 -0.43
N LYS A 18 -11.00 -10.82 -0.95
CA LYS A 18 -10.82 -11.63 -2.17
C LYS A 18 -10.84 -10.72 -3.41
N ILE A 19 -9.79 -9.93 -3.60
CA ILE A 19 -9.78 -8.80 -4.50
C ILE A 19 -9.37 -9.21 -5.91
N LYS A 20 -10.14 -8.73 -6.89
CA LYS A 20 -9.79 -8.77 -8.31
C LYS A 20 -9.23 -7.43 -8.80
N LYS A 21 -9.59 -6.33 -8.17
CA LYS A 21 -9.17 -4.97 -8.55
C LYS A 21 -9.10 -4.09 -7.29
N ILE A 22 -8.09 -3.24 -7.20
CA ILE A 22 -7.92 -2.29 -6.10
C ILE A 22 -8.11 -0.89 -6.66
N TYR A 23 -8.91 -0.10 -5.99
CA TYR A 23 -9.15 1.29 -6.35
C TYR A 23 -8.33 2.27 -5.51
N SER A 24 -8.01 1.91 -4.28
CA SER A 24 -7.22 2.78 -3.43
C SER A 24 -6.35 1.99 -2.45
N LEU A 25 -5.15 2.51 -2.23
CA LEU A 25 -4.24 2.11 -1.17
C LEU A 25 -4.02 3.31 -0.25
N ILE A 26 -4.46 3.20 1.00
CA ILE A 26 -4.24 4.20 2.04
C ILE A 26 -3.09 3.75 2.92
N VAL A 27 -2.07 4.60 3.05
CA VAL A 27 -0.93 4.32 3.92
C VAL A 27 -0.88 5.36 5.02
N ASN A 28 -0.92 4.92 6.29
CA ASN A 28 -0.67 5.78 7.43
C ASN A 28 0.69 5.49 8.06
N THR A 29 1.31 6.54 8.58
CA THR A 29 2.57 6.47 9.33
C THR A 29 2.32 6.73 10.83
N ARG A 30 3.33 6.49 11.66
CA ARG A 30 3.37 6.68 13.11
C ARG A 30 2.53 5.72 13.95
N ASN A 31 1.67 4.89 13.35
CA ASN A 31 0.93 3.82 14.03
C ASN A 31 0.89 2.59 13.13
N ALA A 32 1.33 1.46 13.65
CA ALA A 32 1.44 0.20 12.90
C ALA A 32 0.13 -0.57 12.79
N ASN A 33 -0.89 -0.18 13.55
CA ASN A 33 -2.13 -0.94 13.71
C ASN A 33 -1.89 -2.43 14.05
N ALA A 34 -0.89 -2.67 14.89
CA ALA A 34 -0.50 -3.99 15.35
C ALA A 34 -0.76 -4.11 16.85
N PHE A 35 -1.25 -5.26 17.31
CA PHE A 35 -1.73 -5.52 18.67
C PHE A 35 -2.88 -4.60 19.11
N THR A 36 -3.64 -4.08 18.16
CA THR A 36 -4.82 -3.23 18.41
C THR A 36 -6.12 -4.03 18.44
N GLY A 37 -6.06 -5.31 18.05
CA GLY A 37 -7.17 -6.24 18.11
C GLY A 37 -8.41 -5.77 17.35
N LYS A 38 -9.58 -6.09 17.89
CA LYS A 38 -10.87 -5.78 17.25
C LYS A 38 -11.04 -4.29 16.95
N GLN A 39 -10.57 -3.41 17.83
CA GLN A 39 -10.67 -1.96 17.64
C GLN A 39 -9.93 -1.50 16.38
N GLY A 40 -8.70 -1.97 16.16
CA GLY A 40 -7.93 -1.61 14.99
C GLY A 40 -8.56 -2.10 13.69
N TYR A 41 -9.11 -3.32 13.67
CA TYR A 41 -9.79 -3.88 12.51
C TYR A 41 -11.09 -3.16 12.17
N GLU A 42 -11.95 -2.90 13.15
CA GLU A 42 -13.23 -2.17 12.96
C GLU A 42 -12.98 -0.72 12.50
N SER A 43 -11.90 -0.11 12.96
CA SER A 43 -11.49 1.21 12.48
C SER A 43 -11.19 1.21 10.98
N LEU A 44 -10.45 0.21 10.47
CA LEU A 44 -10.19 0.07 9.04
C LEU A 44 -11.47 -0.16 8.24
N LYS A 45 -12.40 -0.96 8.77
CA LYS A 45 -13.69 -1.21 8.15
C LYS A 45 -14.47 0.11 7.98
N LYS A 46 -14.62 0.89 9.04
CA LYS A 46 -15.30 2.21 8.99
C LYS A 46 -14.60 3.17 8.02
N LEU A 47 -13.27 3.23 8.04
CA LEU A 47 -12.51 4.05 7.10
C LEU A 47 -12.73 3.62 5.64
N SER A 48 -12.74 2.32 5.37
CA SER A 48 -12.98 1.81 4.02
C SER A 48 -14.36 2.16 3.48
N GLU A 49 -15.39 2.17 4.35
CA GLU A 49 -16.75 2.61 4.02
C GLU A 49 -16.75 4.10 3.63
N THR A 50 -16.13 4.96 4.44
CA THR A 50 -16.02 6.39 4.15
C THR A 50 -15.24 6.66 2.87
N ILE A 51 -14.06 6.05 2.72
CA ILE A 51 -13.19 6.22 1.54
C ILE A 51 -13.92 5.78 0.26
N SER A 52 -14.63 4.65 0.29
CA SER A 52 -15.35 4.15 -0.88
C SER A 52 -16.48 5.10 -1.31
N VAL A 53 -17.18 5.72 -0.36
CA VAL A 53 -18.20 6.73 -0.64
C VAL A 53 -17.59 7.97 -1.26
N GLU A 54 -16.55 8.54 -0.66
CA GLU A 54 -15.92 9.77 -1.14
C GLU A 54 -15.25 9.58 -2.51
N LEU A 55 -14.58 8.43 -2.75
CA LEU A 55 -14.02 8.11 -4.06
C LEU A 55 -15.09 7.93 -5.13
N THR A 56 -16.22 7.29 -4.78
CA THR A 56 -17.36 7.15 -5.72
C THR A 56 -17.93 8.51 -6.09
N LYS A 57 -18.13 9.41 -5.11
CA LYS A 57 -18.58 10.79 -5.38
C LYS A 57 -17.63 11.53 -6.32
N LYS A 58 -16.31 11.43 -6.09
CA LYS A 58 -15.31 12.08 -6.93
C LYS A 58 -15.33 11.55 -8.36
N GLN A 59 -15.44 10.22 -8.56
CA GLN A 59 -15.54 9.64 -9.89
C GLN A 59 -16.78 10.12 -10.64
N HIS A 60 -17.94 10.23 -9.98
CA HIS A 60 -19.17 10.75 -10.60
C HIS A 60 -19.09 12.23 -10.99
N GLN A 61 -18.16 12.99 -10.39
CA GLN A 61 -17.88 14.37 -10.84
C GLN A 61 -17.06 14.41 -12.13
N ASP A 62 -16.23 13.38 -12.34
CA ASP A 62 -15.27 13.32 -13.44
C ASP A 62 -15.78 12.49 -14.64
N GLU A 63 -16.69 11.52 -14.43
CA GLU A 63 -17.20 10.60 -15.47
C GLU A 63 -18.67 10.20 -15.22
N ASP A 64 -19.54 10.30 -16.24
CA ASP A 64 -20.97 9.92 -16.16
C ASP A 64 -21.22 8.41 -15.96
N THR A 65 -20.22 7.55 -16.19
CA THR A 65 -20.32 6.08 -16.14
C THR A 65 -19.53 5.46 -14.99
N ALA A 66 -19.30 6.18 -13.90
CA ALA A 66 -18.47 5.76 -12.80
C ALA A 66 -18.99 4.50 -12.10
N LYS A 67 -18.12 3.51 -11.94
CA LYS A 67 -18.43 2.26 -11.24
C LYS A 67 -18.41 2.51 -9.73
N LYS A 68 -19.42 2.00 -9.02
CA LYS A 68 -19.48 2.06 -7.55
C LYS A 68 -18.25 1.38 -6.94
N ILE A 69 -17.45 2.14 -6.18
CA ILE A 69 -16.34 1.64 -5.38
C ILE A 69 -16.90 1.09 -4.07
N THR A 70 -16.41 -0.05 -3.64
CA THR A 70 -16.84 -0.71 -2.40
C THR A 70 -15.73 -0.74 -1.36
N PRO A 71 -16.03 -0.92 -0.06
CA PRO A 71 -15.01 -1.07 0.97
C PRO A 71 -13.97 -2.16 0.69
N LYS A 72 -14.35 -3.20 -0.07
CA LYS A 72 -13.45 -4.30 -0.46
C LYS A 72 -12.36 -3.88 -1.45
N ASP A 73 -12.57 -2.78 -2.16
CA ASP A 73 -11.64 -2.25 -3.15
C ASP A 73 -10.57 -1.33 -2.52
N ILE A 74 -10.61 -1.16 -1.17
CA ILE A 74 -9.71 -0.30 -0.41
C ILE A 74 -8.71 -1.13 0.38
N MET A 75 -7.42 -0.86 0.17
CA MET A 75 -6.31 -1.48 0.88
C MET A 75 -5.65 -0.53 1.86
N PHE A 76 -5.05 -1.10 2.89
CA PHE A 76 -4.35 -0.34 3.92
C PHE A 76 -2.90 -0.79 4.11
N GLY A 77 -2.00 0.20 4.22
CA GLY A 77 -0.65 0.03 4.75
C GLY A 77 -0.50 0.84 6.03
N CYS A 78 0.07 0.25 7.06
CA CYS A 78 0.30 0.95 8.33
C CYS A 78 1.76 0.75 8.76
N THR A 79 2.36 1.79 9.33
CA THR A 79 3.73 1.72 9.86
C THR A 79 3.91 2.69 11.02
N GLY A 80 4.70 2.30 12.03
CA GLY A 80 5.00 3.10 13.20
C GLY A 80 4.87 2.33 14.50
N THR A 81 4.42 2.99 15.57
CA THR A 81 4.31 2.42 16.91
C THR A 81 3.36 1.23 16.95
N ILE A 82 3.77 0.19 17.68
CA ILE A 82 3.03 -1.06 17.91
C ILE A 82 2.33 -0.96 19.26
N GLY A 83 1.10 -1.49 19.37
CA GLY A 83 0.37 -1.57 20.64
C GLY A 83 -0.43 -0.32 21.04
N GLU A 84 -0.30 0.77 20.31
CA GLU A 84 -1.11 1.96 20.53
C GLU A 84 -2.47 1.87 19.81
N PRO A 85 -3.55 2.39 20.39
CA PRO A 85 -4.85 2.46 19.75
C PRO A 85 -4.77 3.11 18.37
N TYR A 86 -5.49 2.54 17.40
CA TYR A 86 -5.48 3.08 16.05
C TYR A 86 -6.14 4.47 16.00
N PRO A 87 -5.48 5.51 15.44
CA PRO A 87 -5.93 6.90 15.51
C PRO A 87 -7.05 7.19 14.49
N TYR A 88 -8.17 6.48 14.60
CA TYR A 88 -9.29 6.52 13.66
C TYR A 88 -9.76 7.94 13.36
N GLU A 89 -10.10 8.74 14.39
CA GLU A 89 -10.66 10.08 14.21
C GLU A 89 -9.71 11.02 13.46
N LYS A 90 -8.42 10.96 13.77
CA LYS A 90 -7.41 11.79 13.08
C LYS A 90 -7.33 11.47 11.60
N ILE A 91 -7.45 10.19 11.23
CA ILE A 91 -7.42 9.75 9.83
C ILE A 91 -8.74 10.09 9.15
N TYR A 92 -9.86 9.79 9.79
CA TYR A 92 -11.21 10.03 9.27
C TYR A 92 -11.41 11.47 8.80
N HIS A 93 -11.05 12.43 9.63
CA HIS A 93 -11.19 13.86 9.30
C HIS A 93 -10.30 14.32 8.13
N GLN A 94 -9.26 13.59 7.78
CA GLN A 94 -8.39 13.93 6.66
C GLN A 94 -8.84 13.32 5.32
N ILE A 95 -9.71 12.31 5.32
CA ILE A 95 -10.11 11.58 4.12
C ILE A 95 -10.66 12.50 3.03
N PRO A 96 -11.64 13.40 3.28
CA PRO A 96 -12.20 14.25 2.25
C PRO A 96 -11.11 15.11 1.57
N SER A 97 -10.26 15.75 2.38
CA SER A 97 -9.15 16.59 1.87
C SER A 97 -8.11 15.80 1.08
N LEU A 98 -7.82 14.56 1.47
CA LEU A 98 -6.89 13.70 0.75
C LEU A 98 -7.46 13.28 -0.61
N ILE A 99 -8.73 12.90 -0.65
CA ILE A 99 -9.40 12.47 -1.88
C ILE A 99 -9.56 13.64 -2.84
N ASP A 100 -9.90 14.83 -2.35
CA ASP A 100 -9.99 16.03 -3.18
C ASP A 100 -8.66 16.36 -3.88
N LYS A 101 -7.52 16.11 -3.22
CA LYS A 101 -6.17 16.33 -3.75
C LYS A 101 -5.68 15.28 -4.74
N ILE A 102 -6.42 14.19 -4.94
CA ILE A 102 -6.04 13.15 -5.92
C ILE A 102 -6.08 13.76 -7.33
N LYS A 103 -4.97 13.60 -8.05
CA LYS A 103 -4.84 14.00 -9.45
C LYS A 103 -4.47 12.79 -10.29
N TYR A 104 -5.07 12.70 -11.47
CA TYR A 104 -4.79 11.60 -12.40
C TYR A 104 -3.45 11.75 -13.16
N THR A 105 -2.85 12.94 -13.10
CA THR A 105 -1.54 13.18 -13.74
C THR A 105 -0.43 12.46 -12.98
N GLN A 106 0.25 11.55 -13.66
CA GLN A 106 1.38 10.78 -13.13
C GLN A 106 2.69 11.48 -13.48
N ASN A 107 3.49 11.86 -12.49
CA ASN A 107 4.83 12.39 -12.69
C ASN A 107 5.74 12.07 -11.49
N LYS A 108 7.06 12.25 -11.69
CA LYS A 108 8.08 11.95 -10.68
C LYS A 108 7.86 12.67 -9.35
N PHE A 109 7.36 13.91 -9.38
CA PHE A 109 7.11 14.70 -8.15
C PHE A 109 5.98 14.13 -7.31
N ILE A 110 4.92 13.62 -7.94
CA ILE A 110 3.80 12.97 -7.23
C ILE A 110 4.29 11.69 -6.55
N TRP A 111 5.04 10.87 -7.27
CA TRP A 111 5.62 9.64 -6.72
C TRP A 111 6.64 9.93 -5.61
N MET A 112 7.44 11.00 -5.75
CA MET A 112 8.36 11.45 -4.70
C MET A 112 7.58 11.87 -3.43
N LYS A 113 6.48 12.61 -3.57
CA LYS A 113 5.62 12.96 -2.43
C LYS A 113 5.02 11.73 -1.76
N ALA A 114 4.60 10.73 -2.54
CA ALA A 114 4.12 9.47 -1.99
C ALA A 114 5.22 8.72 -1.22
N ALA A 115 6.43 8.64 -1.77
CA ALA A 115 7.57 8.02 -1.09
C ALA A 115 7.95 8.74 0.21
N LEU A 116 7.92 10.08 0.21
CA LEU A 116 8.12 10.89 1.43
C LEU A 116 7.02 10.66 2.46
N GLY A 117 5.76 10.54 2.01
CA GLY A 117 4.60 10.37 2.89
C GLY A 117 4.59 9.06 3.68
N ILE A 118 5.27 8.02 3.19
CA ILE A 118 5.34 6.72 3.88
C ILE A 118 6.57 6.56 4.79
N MET A 119 7.49 7.53 4.79
CA MET A 119 8.69 7.49 5.62
C MET A 119 8.36 7.59 7.12
N THR A 120 9.18 6.95 7.94
CA THR A 120 9.17 7.09 9.41
C THR A 120 10.53 7.53 9.92
N THR A 121 11.47 6.62 10.09
CA THR A 121 12.86 6.85 10.49
C THR A 121 13.82 6.90 9.31
N ASP A 122 13.31 6.76 8.10
CA ASP A 122 14.09 6.82 6.87
C ASP A 122 14.75 8.21 6.71
N THR A 123 16.01 8.23 6.31
CA THR A 123 16.76 9.48 6.04
C THR A 123 16.55 9.99 4.62
N LYS A 124 16.16 9.09 3.69
CA LYS A 124 15.93 9.42 2.27
C LYS A 124 14.73 8.65 1.73
N PRO A 125 13.92 9.26 0.85
CA PRO A 125 12.85 8.56 0.16
C PRO A 125 13.43 7.53 -0.81
N LYS A 126 12.76 6.39 -0.91
CA LYS A 126 13.12 5.30 -1.82
C LYS A 126 12.10 5.23 -2.94
N LEU A 127 12.50 5.64 -4.14
CA LEU A 127 11.70 5.68 -5.35
C LEU A 127 12.51 5.11 -6.50
N ALA A 128 11.91 4.18 -7.24
CA ALA A 128 12.42 3.68 -8.52
C ALA A 128 11.36 3.85 -9.59
N MET A 129 11.79 4.18 -10.79
CA MET A 129 10.91 4.34 -11.96
C MET A 129 11.62 3.71 -13.16
N GLU A 130 10.96 2.74 -13.79
CA GLU A 130 11.50 2.02 -14.94
C GLU A 130 10.47 1.94 -16.07
N GLU A 131 10.96 1.86 -17.28
CA GLU A 131 10.16 1.60 -18.46
C GLU A 131 10.67 0.34 -19.16
N CYS A 132 9.76 -0.51 -19.59
CA CYS A 132 10.08 -1.70 -20.37
C CYS A 132 9.05 -1.87 -21.50
N THR A 133 9.37 -2.74 -22.46
CA THR A 133 8.44 -3.10 -23.51
C THR A 133 7.95 -4.53 -23.28
N ILE A 134 6.64 -4.70 -23.18
CA ILE A 134 5.99 -6.01 -23.07
C ILE A 134 5.16 -6.22 -24.33
N GLY A 135 5.59 -7.18 -25.17
CA GLY A 135 5.07 -7.29 -26.53
C GLY A 135 5.40 -6.03 -27.31
N ASN A 136 4.38 -5.35 -27.82
CA ASN A 136 4.53 -4.09 -28.60
C ASN A 136 4.14 -2.84 -27.77
N LYS A 137 3.94 -2.97 -26.46
CA LYS A 137 3.47 -1.88 -25.61
C LYS A 137 4.55 -1.43 -24.62
N LYS A 138 4.86 -0.11 -24.63
CA LYS A 138 5.65 0.51 -23.57
C LYS A 138 4.89 0.43 -22.26
N THR A 139 5.56 -0.03 -21.22
CA THR A 139 5.01 -0.27 -19.90
C THR A 139 5.85 0.44 -18.86
N LYS A 140 5.21 1.13 -17.94
CA LYS A 140 5.84 1.84 -16.83
C LYS A 140 5.74 1.03 -15.55
N ILE A 141 6.79 1.10 -14.76
CA ILE A 141 6.87 0.48 -13.44
C ILE A 141 7.33 1.55 -12.45
N TYR A 142 6.58 1.73 -11.38
CA TYR A 142 6.90 2.64 -10.30
C TYR A 142 7.01 1.86 -9.00
N GLY A 143 8.11 2.04 -8.28
CA GLY A 143 8.33 1.42 -6.98
C GLY A 143 8.58 2.47 -5.91
N ILE A 144 7.85 2.41 -4.80
CA ILE A 144 8.15 3.17 -3.59
C ILE A 144 8.34 2.21 -2.42
N ALA A 145 9.31 2.50 -1.57
CA ALA A 145 9.58 1.69 -0.40
C ALA A 145 10.01 2.54 0.79
N LYS A 146 9.83 1.99 1.99
CA LYS A 146 10.36 2.55 3.23
C LYS A 146 10.95 1.43 4.10
N GLY A 147 11.90 1.81 4.94
CA GLY A 147 12.58 0.98 5.92
C GLY A 147 14.01 1.46 6.08
N SER A 148 14.43 1.71 7.31
CA SER A 148 15.80 2.08 7.69
C SER A 148 16.31 1.27 8.88
N GLY A 149 15.43 0.68 9.67
CA GLY A 149 15.66 -0.24 10.76
C GLY A 149 14.55 -1.27 10.85
N MET A 150 14.68 -2.25 11.74
CA MET A 150 13.82 -3.42 11.86
C MET A 150 13.80 -4.17 10.51
N ILE A 151 15.00 -4.38 9.91
CA ILE A 151 15.16 -5.04 8.61
C ILE A 151 15.89 -6.37 8.77
N HIS A 152 15.12 -7.43 8.55
CA HIS A 152 15.62 -8.80 8.51
C HIS A 152 15.10 -9.53 7.26
N PRO A 153 15.88 -10.36 6.57
CA PRO A 153 15.43 -11.13 5.42
C PRO A 153 14.16 -11.96 5.69
N ASN A 154 13.53 -12.48 4.64
CA ASN A 154 12.28 -13.25 4.66
C ASN A 154 10.99 -12.44 4.70
N MET A 155 10.95 -11.27 4.09
CA MET A 155 9.71 -10.50 3.95
C MET A 155 9.00 -10.20 5.27
N ALA A 156 9.76 -9.80 6.27
CA ALA A 156 9.19 -9.52 7.58
C ALA A 156 9.35 -8.06 8.03
N THR A 157 9.70 -7.09 7.13
CA THR A 157 10.18 -5.80 7.65
C THR A 157 9.85 -4.55 6.83
N THR A 158 9.57 -4.64 5.54
CA THR A 158 9.52 -3.47 4.65
C THR A 158 8.12 -3.21 4.13
N LEU A 159 7.72 -1.93 4.07
CA LEU A 159 6.62 -1.52 3.20
C LEU A 159 7.19 -1.19 1.83
N ALA A 160 6.77 -1.92 0.83
CA ALA A 160 7.12 -1.66 -0.56
C ALA A 160 5.89 -1.81 -1.45
N TYR A 161 5.74 -0.89 -2.38
CA TYR A 161 4.63 -0.85 -3.31
C TYR A 161 5.17 -0.70 -4.72
N ILE A 162 4.78 -1.63 -5.60
CA ILE A 162 5.15 -1.62 -7.01
C ILE A 162 3.88 -1.49 -7.84
N PHE A 163 3.84 -0.48 -8.67
CA PHE A 163 2.72 -0.14 -9.56
C PHE A 163 3.15 -0.28 -11.01
N THR A 164 2.26 -0.78 -11.86
CA THR A 164 2.51 -0.89 -13.30
C THR A 164 1.22 -0.72 -14.09
N ASP A 165 1.32 -0.18 -15.29
CA ASP A 165 0.24 -0.12 -16.28
C ASP A 165 0.17 -1.39 -17.16
N ALA A 166 0.98 -2.41 -16.85
CA ALA A 166 0.89 -3.72 -17.50
C ALA A 166 -0.40 -4.45 -17.08
N LYS A 167 -1.11 -5.00 -18.07
CA LYS A 167 -2.24 -5.90 -17.79
C LYS A 167 -1.73 -7.29 -17.43
N LEU A 168 -1.47 -7.52 -16.14
CA LEU A 168 -0.98 -8.78 -15.60
C LEU A 168 -2.02 -9.41 -14.68
N SER A 169 -2.15 -10.73 -14.72
CA SER A 169 -2.95 -11.45 -13.74
C SER A 169 -2.27 -11.51 -12.38
N ASN A 170 -3.06 -11.67 -11.30
CA ASN A 170 -2.53 -11.83 -9.94
C ASN A 170 -1.54 -13.00 -9.83
N ASP A 171 -1.78 -14.09 -10.56
CA ASP A 171 -0.88 -15.25 -10.57
C ASP A 171 0.49 -14.92 -11.17
N ILE A 172 0.52 -14.16 -12.26
CA ILE A 172 1.76 -13.70 -12.88
C ILE A 172 2.50 -12.77 -11.94
N LEU A 173 1.81 -11.78 -11.37
CA LEU A 173 2.41 -10.85 -10.39
C LEU A 173 2.99 -11.62 -9.20
N HIS A 174 2.27 -12.60 -8.68
CA HIS A 174 2.73 -13.41 -7.57
C HIS A 174 3.97 -14.26 -7.93
N LYS A 175 3.99 -14.87 -9.12
CA LYS A 175 5.16 -15.62 -9.62
C LYS A 175 6.38 -14.71 -9.80
N LEU A 176 6.20 -13.54 -10.40
CA LEU A 176 7.28 -12.56 -10.60
C LEU A 176 7.85 -12.10 -9.26
N LEU A 177 6.98 -11.80 -8.30
CA LEU A 177 7.39 -11.41 -6.96
C LEU A 177 8.20 -12.50 -6.29
N LYS A 178 7.70 -13.73 -6.24
CA LYS A 178 8.39 -14.87 -5.64
C LYS A 178 9.75 -15.14 -6.28
N LYS A 179 9.85 -15.01 -7.58
CA LYS A 179 11.10 -15.25 -8.32
C LYS A 179 12.19 -14.25 -7.94
N ASN A 180 11.81 -12.98 -7.71
CA ASN A 180 12.79 -11.90 -7.56
C ASN A 180 13.05 -11.51 -6.10
N ILE A 181 12.19 -11.89 -5.15
CA ILE A 181 12.25 -11.39 -3.78
C ILE A 181 13.52 -11.80 -3.03
N SER A 182 14.05 -13.00 -3.30
CA SER A 182 15.25 -13.52 -2.63
C SER A 182 16.51 -12.72 -2.95
N THR A 183 16.60 -12.20 -4.17
CA THR A 183 17.76 -11.46 -4.67
C THR A 183 17.60 -9.94 -4.55
N THR A 184 16.44 -9.47 -4.05
CA THR A 184 16.14 -8.05 -3.87
C THR A 184 15.83 -7.73 -2.41
N PHE A 185 14.56 -7.68 -2.03
CA PHE A 185 14.14 -7.29 -0.67
C PHE A 185 14.65 -8.23 0.42
N ASN A 186 14.71 -9.53 0.17
CA ASN A 186 15.24 -10.50 1.13
C ASN A 186 16.77 -10.54 1.20
N ALA A 187 17.47 -9.85 0.30
CA ALA A 187 18.91 -9.71 0.35
C ALA A 187 19.37 -8.53 1.24
N ILE A 188 18.41 -7.76 1.78
CA ILE A 188 18.71 -6.58 2.60
C ILE A 188 18.48 -6.91 4.07
N THR A 189 19.50 -6.67 4.91
CA THR A 189 19.40 -6.72 6.36
C THR A 189 20.02 -5.46 6.98
N CYS A 190 19.52 -5.01 8.12
CA CYS A 190 20.07 -3.89 8.86
C CYS A 190 20.39 -4.24 10.31
N ASP A 191 19.41 -4.67 11.09
CA ASP A 191 19.51 -4.93 12.53
C ASP A 191 19.04 -6.34 12.93
N GLY A 192 18.60 -7.13 11.98
CA GLY A 192 18.16 -8.51 12.23
C GLY A 192 16.75 -8.63 12.82
N ASP A 193 16.02 -7.53 13.02
CA ASP A 193 14.68 -7.54 13.59
C ASP A 193 13.60 -7.66 12.52
N THR A 194 12.49 -8.36 12.86
CA THR A 194 11.34 -8.56 11.98
C THR A 194 10.17 -7.65 12.36
N SER A 195 9.41 -7.17 11.37
CA SER A 195 8.26 -6.28 11.55
C SER A 195 6.93 -7.03 11.52
N THR A 196 5.93 -6.51 12.24
CA THR A 196 4.53 -6.96 12.19
C THR A 196 3.77 -6.51 10.94
N ASN A 197 4.31 -5.53 10.20
CA ASN A 197 3.65 -4.83 9.11
C ASN A 197 4.35 -4.96 7.77
N CYS A 198 5.27 -5.92 7.63
CA CYS A 198 5.93 -6.12 6.34
C CYS A 198 4.90 -6.41 5.25
N LEU A 199 4.91 -5.60 4.23
CA LEU A 199 4.01 -5.73 3.11
C LEU A 199 4.74 -5.36 1.82
N LEU A 200 4.85 -6.30 0.91
CA LEU A 200 5.19 -6.04 -0.48
C LEU A 200 3.94 -6.23 -1.32
N TYR A 201 3.58 -5.19 -2.00
CA TYR A 201 2.36 -5.11 -2.79
C TYR A 201 2.67 -4.78 -4.24
N THR A 202 2.05 -5.49 -5.18
CA THR A 202 2.07 -5.19 -6.61
C THR A 202 0.65 -4.99 -7.11
N SER A 203 0.41 -3.91 -7.82
CA SER A 203 -0.89 -3.63 -8.45
C SER A 203 -0.68 -3.24 -9.90
N PRO A 204 -1.45 -3.82 -10.85
CA PRO A 204 -1.64 -3.18 -12.12
C PRO A 204 -2.39 -1.87 -11.90
N SER A 205 -1.99 -0.84 -12.60
CA SER A 205 -2.77 0.39 -12.69
C SER A 205 -4.10 0.10 -13.42
N PRO A 206 -5.21 0.70 -13.02
CA PRO A 206 -6.47 0.56 -13.74
C PRO A 206 -6.41 1.06 -15.16
#